data_b675235977250692abadfb55a795a140
#
_entry.id   b675235977250692abadfb55a795a140
#
_cell.length_a   1.000
_cell.length_b   1.000
_cell.length_c   1.000
_cell.angle_alpha   90.00
_cell.angle_beta   90.00
_cell.angle_gamma   90.00
#
_symmetry.space_group_name_H-M   'P 1'
#
loop_
_entity.id
_entity.type
_entity.pdbx_description
1 polymer ?
#
loop_
_entity_poly.entity_id
_entity_poly.type
_entity_poly.pdbx_seq_one_letter_code
_entity_poly.pdbx_strand_id
1 'polypeptide(L)'
;MDKALSLEGQLQQVRDAFCAASEPMNRPEPASPAWVEEVYPDYLIAHGDDGGFWRVPYTRTDEVVTIAPRDEWQRVEQEYVPKAVNDLTAVKSLGKNRVGSYLVLWGDEARKDLSGEFFTPQTKGLLQIFKAVGRVPTFYQHGKDAKTDLTVVGAYDVMEPDDVGLWAESQLDLAGKYREAIMALVSKKALGQSSQTLASARKVAPNGEIQQWVIAEGSLTPTPCEFRMMERPVAELKAAYKSIGVEFPEDTPSDGAEEARAREAELEAIKIDLLKLQMDME
;
A
#
# COMPACT_ATOMS: atom_id res chain seq x y z
N MET A 1 -40.30 15.05 0.76
CA MET A 1 -39.15 14.13 0.86
C MET A 1 -37.98 14.89 0.27
N ASP A 2 -37.20 15.53 1.15
CA ASP A 2 -36.00 16.25 0.74
C ASP A 2 -34.95 15.23 0.34
N LYS A 3 -34.47 15.34 -0.90
CA LYS A 3 -33.38 14.50 -1.37
C LYS A 3 -32.10 14.98 -0.67
N ALA A 4 -31.53 14.14 0.18
CA ALA A 4 -30.19 14.38 0.71
C ALA A 4 -29.23 14.64 -0.47
N LEU A 5 -28.45 15.72 -0.38
CA LEU A 5 -27.45 16.06 -1.38
C LEU A 5 -26.43 14.93 -1.53
N SER A 6 -26.00 14.70 -2.76
CA SER A 6 -24.85 13.83 -3.02
C SER A 6 -23.59 14.39 -2.32
N LEU A 7 -22.57 13.56 -2.07
CA LEU A 7 -21.30 14.00 -1.50
C LEU A 7 -20.71 15.19 -2.29
N GLU A 8 -20.75 15.12 -3.61
CA GLU A 8 -20.29 16.18 -4.49
C GLU A 8 -21.08 17.47 -4.33
N GLY A 9 -22.41 17.36 -4.18
CA GLY A 9 -23.27 18.52 -3.88
C GLY A 9 -22.95 19.15 -2.52
N GLN A 10 -22.58 18.34 -1.55
CA GLN A 10 -22.16 18.81 -0.22
C GLN A 10 -20.80 19.53 -0.27
N LEU A 11 -19.84 19.00 -1.02
CA LEU A 11 -18.54 19.65 -1.23
C LEU A 11 -18.68 20.97 -1.98
N GLN A 12 -19.58 21.01 -2.97
CA GLN A 12 -19.84 22.23 -3.71
C GLN A 12 -20.47 23.31 -2.82
N GLN A 13 -21.39 22.97 -1.93
CA GLN A 13 -21.94 23.92 -0.95
C GLN A 13 -20.86 24.55 -0.05
N VAL A 14 -19.90 23.76 0.41
CA VAL A 14 -18.78 24.28 1.22
C VAL A 14 -17.93 25.23 0.42
N ARG A 15 -17.62 24.90 -0.83
CA ARG A 15 -16.85 25.78 -1.74
C ARG A 15 -17.58 27.09 -2.02
N ASP A 16 -18.88 27.03 -2.31
CA ASP A 16 -19.69 28.21 -2.60
C ASP A 16 -19.79 29.12 -1.36
N ALA A 17 -19.99 28.53 -0.16
CA ALA A 17 -20.03 29.28 1.08
C ALA A 17 -18.68 29.96 1.38
N PHE A 18 -17.56 29.28 1.12
CA PHE A 18 -16.24 29.86 1.29
C PHE A 18 -15.98 31.00 0.30
N CYS A 19 -16.32 30.82 -0.97
CA CYS A 19 -16.21 31.88 -1.98
C CYS A 19 -17.01 33.12 -1.58
N ALA A 20 -18.24 32.93 -1.13
CA ALA A 20 -19.09 34.03 -0.67
C ALA A 20 -18.52 34.75 0.58
N ALA A 21 -17.91 34.00 1.52
CA ALA A 21 -17.29 34.56 2.71
C ALA A 21 -15.93 35.26 2.45
N SER A 22 -15.27 34.91 1.35
CA SER A 22 -13.95 35.44 0.98
C SER A 22 -14.01 36.56 -0.05
N GLU A 23 -15.19 36.93 -0.56
CA GLU A 23 -15.31 38.08 -1.46
C GLU A 23 -14.81 39.36 -0.80
N PRO A 24 -13.92 40.12 -1.45
CA PRO A 24 -13.35 41.32 -0.85
C PRO A 24 -14.36 42.44 -0.80
N MET A 25 -14.74 42.84 0.39
CA MET A 25 -15.35 44.15 0.58
C MET A 25 -14.32 45.24 0.25
N ASN A 26 -14.40 45.85 -0.93
CA ASN A 26 -13.63 47.01 -1.38
C ASN A 26 -12.08 46.80 -1.45
N ARG A 27 -11.60 46.15 -2.50
CA ARG A 27 -10.19 46.24 -2.87
C ARG A 27 -9.98 46.85 -4.26
N PRO A 28 -8.98 47.74 -4.44
CA PRO A 28 -8.73 48.41 -5.72
C PRO A 28 -7.88 47.58 -6.73
N GLU A 29 -7.44 46.39 -6.41
CA GLU A 29 -6.69 45.54 -7.34
C GLU A 29 -7.17 44.08 -7.31
N PRO A 30 -7.11 43.34 -8.45
CA PRO A 30 -7.49 41.93 -8.49
C PRO A 30 -6.44 41.08 -7.75
N ALA A 31 -6.69 40.85 -6.47
CA ALA A 31 -5.99 39.79 -5.76
C ALA A 31 -6.42 38.45 -6.38
N SER A 32 -5.49 37.50 -6.49
CA SER A 32 -5.81 36.14 -6.91
C SER A 32 -6.97 35.61 -6.04
N PRO A 33 -8.04 35.06 -6.63
CA PRO A 33 -9.17 34.60 -5.83
C PRO A 33 -8.70 33.49 -4.89
N ALA A 34 -9.12 33.58 -3.62
CA ALA A 34 -8.95 32.51 -2.69
C ALA A 34 -9.73 31.29 -3.19
N TRP A 35 -9.14 30.10 -3.12
CA TRP A 35 -9.81 28.85 -3.52
C TRP A 35 -9.65 27.76 -2.46
N VAL A 36 -10.60 26.84 -2.45
CA VAL A 36 -10.57 25.69 -1.55
C VAL A 36 -9.70 24.59 -2.16
N GLU A 37 -8.67 24.20 -1.43
CA GLU A 37 -7.76 23.12 -1.79
C GLU A 37 -8.33 21.76 -1.35
N GLU A 38 -8.70 21.64 -0.06
CA GLU A 38 -9.21 20.42 0.54
C GLU A 38 -10.40 20.72 1.46
N VAL A 39 -11.32 19.75 1.59
CA VAL A 39 -12.49 19.86 2.47
C VAL A 39 -12.50 18.68 3.44
N TYR A 40 -12.56 18.98 4.72
CA TYR A 40 -12.69 18.05 5.85
C TYR A 40 -14.08 18.21 6.51
N PRO A 41 -14.49 17.32 7.42
CA PRO A 41 -15.84 17.36 8.01
C PRO A 41 -16.21 18.65 8.76
N ASP A 42 -15.24 19.35 9.35
CA ASP A 42 -15.41 20.51 10.22
C ASP A 42 -14.51 21.71 9.88
N TYR A 43 -13.64 21.57 8.88
CA TYR A 43 -12.80 22.64 8.34
C TYR A 43 -12.49 22.40 6.87
N LEU A 44 -11.99 23.42 6.21
CA LEU A 44 -11.39 23.33 4.88
C LEU A 44 -9.97 23.89 4.90
N ILE A 45 -9.17 23.50 3.93
CA ILE A 45 -7.89 24.16 3.62
C ILE A 45 -8.11 25.04 2.41
N ALA A 46 -7.81 26.31 2.56
CA ALA A 46 -7.92 27.29 1.49
C ALA A 46 -6.56 27.92 1.21
N HIS A 47 -6.35 28.24 -0.06
CA HIS A 47 -5.26 29.12 -0.47
C HIS A 47 -5.73 30.57 -0.35
N GLY A 48 -5.06 31.35 0.46
CA GLY A 48 -5.41 32.74 0.69
C GLY A 48 -4.88 33.68 -0.40
N ASP A 49 -5.39 34.87 -0.42
CA ASP A 49 -4.98 35.97 -1.30
C ASP A 49 -3.54 36.46 -1.03
N ASP A 50 -2.96 36.07 0.10
CA ASP A 50 -1.56 36.33 0.50
C ASP A 50 -0.58 35.22 0.06
N GLY A 51 -1.06 34.25 -0.71
CA GLY A 51 -0.26 33.10 -1.16
C GLY A 51 -0.02 32.03 -0.09
N GLY A 52 -0.63 32.15 1.09
CA GLY A 52 -0.52 31.19 2.18
C GLY A 52 -1.69 30.21 2.24
N PHE A 53 -1.51 29.10 2.97
CA PHE A 53 -2.58 28.16 3.25
C PHE A 53 -3.23 28.45 4.61
N TRP A 54 -4.54 28.31 4.66
CA TRP A 54 -5.34 28.58 5.84
C TRP A 54 -6.26 27.42 6.15
N ARG A 55 -6.24 26.97 7.40
CA ARG A 55 -7.27 26.10 7.94
C ARG A 55 -8.45 26.95 8.36
N VAL A 56 -9.58 26.76 7.70
CA VAL A 56 -10.79 27.55 7.88
C VAL A 56 -11.87 26.66 8.49
N PRO A 57 -12.24 26.85 9.76
CA PRO A 57 -13.34 26.10 10.36
C PRO A 57 -14.66 26.45 9.69
N TYR A 58 -15.56 25.50 9.63
CA TYR A 58 -16.95 25.73 9.23
C TYR A 58 -17.91 24.84 10.00
N THR A 59 -19.15 25.23 10.07
CA THR A 59 -20.23 24.39 10.56
C THR A 59 -21.23 24.14 9.44
N ARG A 60 -21.83 22.95 9.46
CA ARG A 60 -22.83 22.56 8.50
C ARG A 60 -24.07 22.07 9.25
N THR A 61 -25.20 22.67 8.93
CA THR A 61 -26.54 22.16 9.20
C THR A 61 -27.16 21.79 7.87
N ASP A 62 -28.12 20.88 7.83
CA ASP A 62 -28.62 20.14 6.64
C ASP A 62 -28.62 20.89 5.29
N GLU A 63 -28.83 22.21 5.30
CA GLU A 63 -28.91 23.02 4.07
C GLU A 63 -27.97 24.25 4.08
N VAL A 64 -27.29 24.55 5.21
CA VAL A 64 -26.52 25.79 5.36
C VAL A 64 -25.11 25.47 5.83
N VAL A 65 -24.13 25.97 5.09
CA VAL A 65 -22.72 25.98 5.49
C VAL A 65 -22.37 27.37 5.97
N THR A 66 -21.85 27.48 7.19
CA THR A 66 -21.40 28.74 7.78
C THR A 66 -19.87 28.66 7.99
N ILE A 67 -19.15 29.52 7.29
CA ILE A 67 -17.69 29.66 7.42
C ILE A 67 -17.41 30.50 8.68
N ALA A 68 -16.41 30.06 9.47
CA ALA A 68 -15.98 30.80 10.62
C ALA A 68 -15.41 32.20 10.29
N PRO A 69 -15.52 33.18 11.16
CA PRO A 69 -14.91 34.49 10.97
C PRO A 69 -13.40 34.40 10.76
N ARG A 70 -12.85 35.39 10.03
CA ARG A 70 -11.44 35.36 9.57
C ARG A 70 -10.42 35.38 10.73
N ASP A 71 -10.76 35.88 11.87
CA ASP A 71 -9.95 35.87 13.08
C ASP A 71 -9.82 34.47 13.72
N GLU A 72 -10.70 33.54 13.36
CA GLU A 72 -10.61 32.13 13.73
C GLU A 72 -9.81 31.26 12.73
N TRP A 73 -9.41 31.82 11.60
CA TRP A 73 -8.63 31.10 10.60
C TRP A 73 -7.21 30.91 11.09
N GLN A 74 -6.69 29.73 10.94
CA GLN A 74 -5.35 29.37 11.34
C GLN A 74 -4.46 29.25 10.12
N ARG A 75 -3.35 29.99 10.10
CA ARG A 75 -2.33 29.82 9.07
C ARG A 75 -1.71 28.44 9.23
N VAL A 76 -1.66 27.68 8.13
CA VAL A 76 -1.02 26.37 8.08
C VAL A 76 0.09 26.40 7.06
N GLU A 77 1.18 25.74 7.35
CA GLU A 77 2.25 25.50 6.39
C GLU A 77 1.93 24.17 5.70
N GLN A 78 2.02 24.15 4.37
CA GLN A 78 2.03 22.91 3.65
C GLN A 78 3.39 22.26 3.92
N GLU A 79 3.43 21.40 4.93
CA GLU A 79 4.57 20.53 5.08
C GLU A 79 4.50 19.55 3.91
N TYR A 80 5.42 19.70 2.96
CA TYR A 80 5.72 18.63 2.02
C TYR A 80 6.37 17.50 2.83
N VAL A 81 5.55 16.79 3.58
CA VAL A 81 5.92 15.44 3.98
C VAL A 81 6.13 14.72 2.66
N PRO A 82 7.36 14.35 2.32
CA PRO A 82 7.57 13.65 1.08
C PRO A 82 6.55 12.52 1.05
N LYS A 83 5.69 12.48 0.04
CA LYS A 83 4.75 11.39 -0.25
C LYS A 83 5.53 10.11 -0.63
N ALA A 84 6.75 10.07 -0.08
CA ALA A 84 7.88 9.29 -0.52
C ALA A 84 7.76 7.81 -0.15
N VAL A 85 6.96 7.43 0.84
CA VAL A 85 6.89 6.01 1.16
C VAL A 85 5.88 5.30 0.26
N ASN A 86 4.73 5.90 -0.04
CA ASN A 86 3.67 5.21 -0.78
C ASN A 86 3.94 5.13 -2.30
N ASP A 87 4.58 6.14 -2.89
CA ASP A 87 4.90 6.11 -4.33
C ASP A 87 6.12 5.24 -4.65
N LEU A 88 6.96 4.95 -3.64
CA LEU A 88 8.13 4.08 -3.79
C LEU A 88 7.80 2.59 -3.57
N THR A 89 6.72 2.25 -2.88
CA THR A 89 6.48 0.90 -2.38
C THR A 89 5.51 0.07 -3.21
N ALA A 90 4.53 0.69 -3.89
CA ALA A 90 3.67 -0.02 -4.84
C ALA A 90 4.48 -0.57 -6.03
N VAL A 91 4.03 -1.70 -6.57
CA VAL A 91 4.67 -2.33 -7.73
C VAL A 91 4.63 -1.40 -8.94
N LYS A 92 5.79 -1.17 -9.54
CA LYS A 92 5.98 -0.31 -10.72
C LYS A 92 6.34 -1.13 -11.94
N SER A 93 5.88 -0.68 -13.11
CA SER A 93 6.38 -1.19 -14.38
C SER A 93 7.74 -0.56 -14.69
N LEU A 94 8.73 -1.40 -14.95
CA LEU A 94 10.08 -1.01 -15.41
C LEU A 94 10.25 -1.19 -16.92
N GLY A 95 9.15 -1.46 -17.65
CA GLY A 95 9.17 -1.76 -19.08
C GLY A 95 9.45 -3.24 -19.39
N LYS A 96 9.22 -3.65 -20.63
CA LYS A 96 9.52 -5.01 -21.13
C LYS A 96 9.00 -6.14 -20.23
N ASN A 97 7.81 -6.00 -19.67
CA ASN A 97 7.20 -6.92 -18.70
C ASN A 97 8.01 -7.11 -17.40
N ARG A 98 8.87 -6.17 -17.08
CA ARG A 98 9.60 -6.14 -15.82
C ARG A 98 8.84 -5.27 -14.82
N VAL A 99 8.78 -5.72 -13.59
CA VAL A 99 8.17 -5.01 -12.47
C VAL A 99 9.14 -4.94 -11.30
N GLY A 100 9.02 -3.90 -10.48
CA GLY A 100 9.85 -3.73 -9.30
C GLY A 100 9.15 -2.95 -8.20
N SER A 101 9.46 -3.28 -6.97
CA SER A 101 9.14 -2.55 -5.74
C SER A 101 9.88 -3.19 -4.56
N TYR A 102 9.61 -2.70 -3.35
CA TYR A 102 10.11 -3.37 -2.17
C TYR A 102 9.37 -4.69 -1.92
N LEU A 103 10.11 -5.78 -1.73
CA LEU A 103 9.60 -7.09 -1.32
C LEU A 103 9.50 -7.20 0.21
N VAL A 104 10.32 -6.42 0.91
CA VAL A 104 10.35 -6.27 2.37
C VAL A 104 10.57 -4.80 2.69
N LEU A 105 9.86 -4.25 3.66
CA LEU A 105 10.12 -2.93 4.24
C LEU A 105 10.68 -3.07 5.65
N TRP A 106 11.66 -2.23 5.99
CA TRP A 106 12.13 -2.18 7.36
C TRP A 106 11.09 -1.52 8.26
N GLY A 107 10.91 -2.10 9.43
CA GLY A 107 9.98 -1.69 10.46
C GLY A 107 10.60 -1.66 11.84
N ASP A 108 9.75 -1.47 12.82
CA ASP A 108 10.04 -1.50 14.25
C ASP A 108 8.75 -1.85 15.01
N GLU A 109 8.78 -1.86 16.33
CA GLU A 109 7.62 -2.20 17.16
C GLU A 109 6.39 -1.30 16.92
N ALA A 110 6.59 -0.07 16.44
CA ALA A 110 5.52 0.87 16.10
C ALA A 110 5.01 0.72 14.65
N ARG A 111 5.78 0.03 13.81
CA ARG A 111 5.51 -0.14 12.37
C ARG A 111 5.54 -1.62 11.99
N LYS A 112 4.61 -2.37 12.57
CA LYS A 112 4.39 -3.78 12.28
C LYS A 112 3.50 -3.96 11.06
N ASP A 113 3.65 -5.10 10.40
CA ASP A 113 2.74 -5.53 9.34
C ASP A 113 1.39 -6.02 9.92
N LEU A 114 0.51 -6.53 9.06
CA LEU A 114 -0.82 -7.03 9.48
C LEU A 114 -0.74 -8.29 10.35
N SER A 115 0.40 -8.99 10.39
CA SER A 115 0.64 -10.15 11.27
C SER A 115 1.25 -9.74 12.61
N GLY A 116 1.40 -8.44 12.87
CA GLY A 116 2.02 -7.94 14.08
C GLY A 116 3.54 -8.09 14.09
N GLU A 117 4.17 -8.30 12.92
CA GLU A 117 5.59 -8.57 12.75
C GLU A 117 6.29 -7.43 12.00
N PHE A 118 7.61 -7.39 12.09
CA PHE A 118 8.42 -6.42 11.37
C PHE A 118 9.81 -6.95 11.02
N PHE A 119 10.28 -6.55 9.87
CA PHE A 119 11.62 -6.81 9.41
C PHE A 119 12.57 -5.70 9.85
N THR A 120 13.82 -6.04 10.06
CA THR A 120 14.91 -5.08 10.28
C THR A 120 16.07 -5.36 9.32
N PRO A 121 16.99 -4.41 9.12
CA PRO A 121 18.22 -4.69 8.36
C PRO A 121 19.05 -5.85 8.89
N GLN A 122 18.81 -6.27 10.16
CA GLN A 122 19.49 -7.38 10.82
C GLN A 122 18.80 -8.73 10.59
N THR A 123 17.62 -8.77 9.96
CA THR A 123 16.92 -10.01 9.63
C THR A 123 17.81 -10.92 8.78
N LYS A 124 18.06 -12.12 9.28
CA LYS A 124 18.96 -13.09 8.62
C LYS A 124 18.23 -13.88 7.53
N GLY A 125 18.95 -14.28 6.52
CA GLY A 125 18.48 -15.25 5.53
C GLY A 125 17.75 -14.67 4.34
N LEU A 126 17.39 -13.38 4.31
CA LEU A 126 16.58 -12.77 3.24
C LEU A 126 17.11 -13.10 1.83
N LEU A 127 18.39 -13.02 1.61
CA LEU A 127 19.04 -13.26 0.31
C LEU A 127 19.66 -14.66 0.18
N GLN A 128 19.38 -15.60 1.09
CA GLN A 128 20.10 -16.88 1.11
C GLN A 128 19.84 -17.69 -0.16
N ILE A 129 18.58 -17.88 -0.57
CA ILE A 129 18.23 -18.60 -1.81
C ILE A 129 18.69 -17.81 -3.02
N PHE A 130 18.44 -16.51 -3.06
CA PHE A 130 18.87 -15.66 -4.18
C PHE A 130 20.37 -15.75 -4.45
N LYS A 131 21.20 -15.71 -3.42
CA LYS A 131 22.66 -15.88 -3.55
C LYS A 131 23.08 -17.26 -4.01
N ALA A 132 22.31 -18.29 -3.67
CA ALA A 132 22.62 -19.67 -4.05
C ALA A 132 22.20 -19.99 -5.50
N VAL A 133 21.07 -19.46 -5.96
CA VAL A 133 20.43 -19.85 -7.24
C VAL A 133 20.42 -18.71 -8.26
N GLY A 134 20.65 -17.47 -7.84
CA GLY A 134 20.62 -16.28 -8.70
C GLY A 134 19.20 -15.74 -8.99
N ARG A 135 18.16 -16.41 -8.55
CA ARG A 135 16.78 -16.00 -8.75
C ARG A 135 15.83 -16.58 -7.69
N VAL A 136 14.66 -15.95 -7.52
CA VAL A 136 13.59 -16.42 -6.64
C VAL A 136 12.28 -16.40 -7.44
N PRO A 137 11.42 -17.43 -7.38
CA PRO A 137 10.18 -17.48 -8.14
C PRO A 137 9.22 -16.35 -7.71
N THR A 138 8.50 -15.83 -8.71
CA THR A 138 7.41 -14.87 -8.51
C THR A 138 6.08 -15.56 -8.74
N PHE A 139 5.16 -15.44 -7.78
CA PHE A 139 3.78 -15.89 -7.92
C PHE A 139 2.83 -14.70 -8.00
N TYR A 140 1.57 -14.98 -8.30
CA TYR A 140 0.45 -14.08 -8.09
C TYR A 140 -0.38 -14.60 -6.91
N GLN A 141 -0.66 -13.73 -5.92
CA GLN A 141 -1.46 -14.09 -4.74
C GLN A 141 -0.94 -15.32 -3.96
N HIS A 142 0.38 -15.53 -3.89
CA HIS A 142 0.97 -16.73 -3.26
C HIS A 142 0.43 -18.05 -3.84
N GLY A 143 0.12 -18.08 -5.14
CA GLY A 143 -0.49 -19.23 -5.78
C GLY A 143 -1.91 -19.56 -5.34
N LYS A 144 -2.62 -18.61 -4.68
CA LYS A 144 -4.01 -18.81 -4.21
C LYS A 144 -5.08 -18.37 -5.20
N ASP A 145 -4.70 -17.73 -6.28
CA ASP A 145 -5.64 -17.33 -7.32
C ASP A 145 -6.07 -18.54 -8.14
N ALA A 146 -7.38 -18.77 -8.26
CA ALA A 146 -7.94 -19.95 -8.93
C ALA A 146 -7.59 -20.07 -10.43
N LYS A 147 -7.07 -19.03 -11.05
CA LYS A 147 -6.71 -19.03 -12.49
C LYS A 147 -5.23 -19.21 -12.73
N THR A 148 -4.41 -18.65 -11.85
CA THR A 148 -2.94 -18.78 -11.93
C THR A 148 -2.43 -19.95 -11.09
N ASP A 149 -3.19 -20.33 -10.05
CA ASP A 149 -2.84 -21.40 -9.13
C ASP A 149 -1.34 -21.28 -8.71
N LEU A 150 -0.64 -22.38 -8.54
CA LEU A 150 0.79 -22.43 -8.25
C LEU A 150 1.70 -22.11 -9.47
N THR A 151 1.17 -21.44 -10.49
CA THR A 151 1.96 -21.08 -11.66
C THR A 151 2.97 -19.99 -11.32
N VAL A 152 4.24 -20.26 -11.57
CA VAL A 152 5.28 -19.26 -11.53
C VAL A 152 5.03 -18.24 -12.64
N VAL A 153 4.81 -16.99 -12.25
CA VAL A 153 4.49 -15.90 -13.17
C VAL A 153 5.70 -15.13 -13.64
N GLY A 154 6.86 -15.37 -13.04
CA GLY A 154 8.13 -14.73 -13.32
C GLY A 154 9.19 -15.12 -12.31
N ALA A 155 10.32 -14.42 -12.35
CA ALA A 155 11.40 -14.60 -11.39
C ALA A 155 12.02 -13.27 -10.97
N TYR A 156 12.30 -13.13 -9.68
CA TYR A 156 13.14 -12.07 -9.17
C TYR A 156 14.60 -12.37 -9.49
N ASP A 157 15.21 -11.51 -10.27
CA ASP A 157 16.61 -11.59 -10.70
C ASP A 157 17.44 -10.37 -10.23
N VAL A 158 16.81 -9.44 -9.54
CA VAL A 158 17.42 -8.35 -8.76
C VAL A 158 16.81 -8.35 -7.37
N MET A 159 17.65 -8.40 -6.34
CA MET A 159 17.26 -8.28 -4.94
C MET A 159 18.37 -7.55 -4.18
N GLU A 160 18.12 -6.29 -3.80
CA GLU A 160 19.11 -5.40 -3.22
C GLU A 160 18.56 -4.71 -1.96
N PRO A 161 19.19 -4.87 -0.80
CA PRO A 161 18.80 -4.14 0.40
C PRO A 161 19.32 -2.69 0.34
N ASP A 162 18.49 -1.76 0.82
CA ASP A 162 18.84 -0.36 1.03
C ASP A 162 18.34 0.14 2.39
N ASP A 163 18.31 1.45 2.60
CA ASP A 163 17.89 2.07 3.86
C ASP A 163 16.36 1.95 4.11
N VAL A 164 15.57 1.62 3.10
CA VAL A 164 14.11 1.51 3.18
C VAL A 164 13.66 0.06 3.36
N GLY A 165 14.33 -0.88 2.68
CA GLY A 165 13.91 -2.27 2.67
C GLY A 165 14.76 -3.16 1.77
N LEU A 166 14.15 -4.22 1.27
CA LEU A 166 14.71 -5.08 0.24
C LEU A 166 14.01 -4.79 -1.08
N TRP A 167 14.65 -4.02 -1.95
CA TRP A 167 14.20 -3.82 -3.33
C TRP A 167 14.30 -5.09 -4.13
N ALA A 168 13.28 -5.41 -4.93
CA ALA A 168 13.28 -6.59 -5.79
C ALA A 168 12.63 -6.29 -7.13
N GLU A 169 13.22 -6.84 -8.20
CA GLU A 169 12.70 -6.74 -9.55
C GLU A 169 12.43 -8.14 -10.10
N SER A 170 11.30 -8.29 -10.74
CA SER A 170 10.88 -9.56 -11.38
C SER A 170 10.65 -9.36 -12.87
N GLN A 171 11.21 -10.28 -13.64
CA GLN A 171 10.86 -10.45 -15.05
C GLN A 171 9.64 -11.38 -15.14
N LEU A 172 8.53 -10.90 -15.73
CA LEU A 172 7.31 -11.68 -15.89
C LEU A 172 7.33 -12.48 -17.19
N ASP A 173 7.10 -13.79 -17.08
CA ASP A 173 7.15 -14.77 -18.18
C ASP A 173 5.78 -15.30 -18.60
N LEU A 174 4.70 -14.74 -18.04
CA LEU A 174 3.35 -15.19 -18.31
C LEU A 174 2.95 -15.08 -19.80
N ALA A 175 2.25 -16.09 -20.27
CA ALA A 175 1.57 -16.05 -21.55
C ALA A 175 0.49 -14.95 -21.59
N GLY A 176 0.43 -14.21 -22.71
CA GLY A 176 -0.28 -12.97 -23.00
C GLY A 176 -1.38 -12.53 -22.04
N LYS A 177 -2.45 -13.30 -21.88
CA LYS A 177 -3.67 -12.87 -21.16
C LYS A 177 -3.46 -12.55 -19.68
N TYR A 178 -2.72 -13.36 -18.93
CA TYR A 178 -2.46 -13.13 -17.50
C TYR A 178 -1.47 -12.00 -17.27
N ARG A 179 -0.46 -11.90 -18.15
CA ARG A 179 0.49 -10.79 -18.13
C ARG A 179 -0.22 -9.45 -18.30
N GLU A 180 -1.12 -9.34 -19.26
CA GLU A 180 -1.89 -8.12 -19.51
C GLU A 180 -2.73 -7.74 -18.29
N ALA A 181 -3.39 -8.70 -17.64
CA ALA A 181 -4.16 -8.48 -16.43
C ALA A 181 -3.27 -7.98 -15.26
N ILE A 182 -2.13 -8.63 -15.03
CA ILE A 182 -1.18 -8.21 -13.99
C ILE A 182 -0.63 -6.82 -14.30
N MET A 183 -0.21 -6.56 -15.53
CA MET A 183 0.31 -5.24 -15.92
C MET A 183 -0.76 -4.13 -15.83
N ALA A 184 -2.04 -4.45 -16.09
CA ALA A 184 -3.14 -3.52 -15.86
C ALA A 184 -3.34 -3.19 -14.38
N LEU A 185 -3.15 -4.16 -13.47
CA LEU A 185 -3.17 -3.91 -12.03
C LEU A 185 -1.95 -3.10 -11.57
N VAL A 186 -0.77 -3.39 -12.13
CA VAL A 186 0.45 -2.60 -11.86
C VAL A 186 0.25 -1.14 -12.29
N SER A 187 -0.32 -0.89 -13.48
CA SER A 187 -0.56 0.48 -13.96
C SER A 187 -1.54 1.27 -13.07
N LYS A 188 -2.43 0.58 -12.38
CA LYS A 188 -3.38 1.15 -11.41
C LYS A 188 -2.80 1.25 -10.00
N LYS A 189 -1.53 0.87 -9.80
CA LYS A 189 -0.86 0.78 -8.48
C LYS A 189 -1.66 -0.08 -7.47
N ALA A 190 -2.32 -1.11 -7.98
CA ALA A 190 -3.22 -1.98 -7.22
C ALA A 190 -2.50 -3.23 -6.66
N LEU A 191 -1.18 -3.33 -6.82
CA LEU A 191 -0.38 -4.45 -6.34
C LEU A 191 0.75 -3.97 -5.44
N GLY A 192 0.94 -4.69 -4.35
CA GLY A 192 2.16 -4.70 -3.56
C GLY A 192 2.92 -6.00 -3.78
N GLN A 193 4.08 -6.13 -3.13
CA GLN A 193 4.81 -7.38 -3.04
C GLN A 193 4.66 -8.00 -1.65
N SER A 194 4.73 -9.31 -1.57
CA SER A 194 4.74 -10.05 -0.31
C SER A 194 5.70 -11.21 -0.44
N SER A 195 6.57 -11.40 0.54
CA SER A 195 7.50 -12.53 0.57
C SER A 195 6.95 -13.67 1.40
N GLN A 196 7.28 -14.90 1.03
CA GLN A 196 6.99 -16.08 1.85
C GLN A 196 8.27 -16.86 2.15
N THR A 197 8.28 -17.47 3.32
CA THR A 197 9.37 -18.35 3.80
C THR A 197 8.80 -19.72 4.17
N LEU A 198 9.69 -20.66 4.39
CA LEU A 198 9.31 -21.95 4.98
C LEU A 198 9.24 -21.83 6.50
N ALA A 199 8.33 -22.54 7.14
CA ALA A 199 8.17 -22.53 8.60
C ALA A 199 9.48 -22.89 9.35
N SER A 200 10.24 -23.82 8.82
CA SER A 200 11.55 -24.23 9.35
C SER A 200 12.66 -23.15 9.21
N ALA A 201 12.46 -22.18 8.32
CA ALA A 201 13.42 -21.12 8.04
C ALA A 201 12.96 -19.74 8.57
N ARG A 202 11.95 -19.73 9.44
CA ARG A 202 11.36 -18.55 10.07
C ARG A 202 11.68 -18.53 11.57
N LYS A 203 12.09 -17.36 12.06
CA LYS A 203 12.24 -17.11 13.50
C LYS A 203 11.79 -15.70 13.83
N VAL A 204 10.84 -15.59 14.77
CA VAL A 204 10.27 -14.32 15.23
C VAL A 204 10.48 -14.21 16.73
N ALA A 205 10.87 -13.02 17.19
CA ALA A 205 10.99 -12.70 18.60
C ALA A 205 9.61 -12.38 19.22
N PRO A 206 9.46 -12.42 20.56
CA PRO A 206 8.19 -12.14 21.22
C PRO A 206 7.62 -10.73 20.95
N ASN A 207 8.47 -9.76 20.61
CA ASN A 207 8.05 -8.40 20.25
C ASN A 207 7.59 -8.27 18.80
N GLY A 208 7.64 -9.35 18.00
CA GLY A 208 7.29 -9.37 16.58
C GLY A 208 8.46 -9.13 15.64
N GLU A 209 9.69 -8.95 16.11
CA GLU A 209 10.86 -8.81 15.25
C GLU A 209 11.16 -10.11 14.53
N ILE A 210 11.23 -10.07 13.20
CA ILE A 210 11.60 -11.20 12.37
C ILE A 210 13.13 -11.32 12.37
N GLN A 211 13.64 -12.26 13.15
CA GLN A 211 15.08 -12.50 13.30
C GLN A 211 15.68 -13.33 12.16
N GLN A 212 14.87 -14.20 11.55
CA GLN A 212 15.26 -15.02 10.42
C GLN A 212 14.08 -15.22 9.47
N TRP A 213 14.33 -15.05 8.19
CA TRP A 213 13.37 -15.24 7.11
C TRP A 213 14.10 -15.56 5.81
N VAL A 214 14.02 -16.81 5.37
CA VAL A 214 14.61 -17.21 4.09
C VAL A 214 13.56 -17.08 3.03
N ILE A 215 13.69 -16.09 2.16
CA ILE A 215 12.72 -15.83 1.10
C ILE A 215 12.74 -17.01 0.12
N ALA A 216 11.68 -17.81 0.14
CA ALA A 216 11.47 -18.94 -0.75
C ALA A 216 10.74 -18.54 -2.03
N GLU A 217 9.83 -17.55 -1.94
CA GLU A 217 9.14 -16.95 -3.07
C GLU A 217 8.77 -15.49 -2.76
N GLY A 218 8.43 -14.74 -3.80
CA GLY A 218 7.78 -13.46 -3.68
C GLY A 218 6.53 -13.42 -4.56
N SER A 219 5.53 -12.69 -4.12
CA SER A 219 4.25 -12.60 -4.80
C SER A 219 3.82 -11.17 -5.10
N LEU A 220 3.24 -10.98 -6.27
CA LEU A 220 2.47 -9.81 -6.61
C LEU A 220 1.05 -9.99 -6.06
N THR A 221 0.60 -9.12 -5.16
CA THR A 221 -0.71 -9.28 -4.51
C THR A 221 -1.39 -7.95 -4.26
N PRO A 222 -2.73 -7.88 -4.39
CA PRO A 222 -3.51 -6.71 -3.98
C PRO A 222 -3.65 -6.59 -2.45
N THR A 223 -3.27 -7.63 -1.69
CA THR A 223 -3.38 -7.70 -0.23
C THR A 223 -2.07 -8.15 0.41
N PRO A 224 -0.97 -7.36 0.27
CA PRO A 224 0.28 -7.69 0.93
C PRO A 224 0.12 -7.62 2.45
N CYS A 225 0.82 -8.49 3.18
CA CYS A 225 0.86 -8.44 4.64
C CYS A 225 1.45 -7.11 5.14
N GLU A 226 2.44 -6.60 4.45
CA GLU A 226 3.00 -5.28 4.68
C GLU A 226 2.18 -4.21 3.93
N PHE A 227 1.20 -3.67 4.63
CA PHE A 227 0.24 -2.70 4.05
C PHE A 227 0.85 -1.38 3.58
N ARG A 228 2.03 -1.01 4.10
CA ARG A 228 2.76 0.18 3.63
C ARG A 228 3.20 0.06 2.16
N MET A 229 3.12 -1.14 1.59
CA MET A 229 3.34 -1.41 0.16
C MET A 229 2.17 -1.02 -0.74
N MET A 230 1.06 -0.56 -0.17
CA MET A 230 -0.12 -0.11 -0.93
C MET A 230 -0.30 1.39 -0.80
N GLU A 231 -0.83 2.02 -1.86
CA GLU A 231 -1.12 3.47 -1.85
C GLU A 231 -2.19 3.89 -0.83
N ARG A 232 -3.02 2.94 -0.39
CA ARG A 232 -4.14 3.25 0.53
C ARG A 232 -3.74 2.99 1.97
N PRO A 233 -3.92 3.99 2.85
CA PRO A 233 -3.69 3.82 4.29
C PRO A 233 -4.57 2.70 4.87
N VAL A 234 -4.02 1.89 5.77
CA VAL A 234 -4.79 0.84 6.51
C VAL A 234 -5.99 1.44 7.23
N ALA A 235 -5.90 2.69 7.68
CA ALA A 235 -7.03 3.38 8.30
C ALA A 235 -8.25 3.46 7.38
N GLU A 236 -8.06 3.71 6.07
CA GLU A 236 -9.14 3.71 5.08
C GLU A 236 -9.70 2.31 4.86
N LEU A 237 -8.83 1.29 4.83
CA LEU A 237 -9.25 -0.09 4.69
C LEU A 237 -10.05 -0.55 5.91
N LYS A 238 -9.57 -0.27 7.13
CA LYS A 238 -10.30 -0.53 8.39
C LYS A 238 -11.64 0.19 8.43
N ALA A 239 -11.68 1.46 8.00
CA ALA A 239 -12.92 2.23 7.90
C ALA A 239 -13.90 1.62 6.88
N ALA A 240 -13.41 1.16 5.72
CA ALA A 240 -14.22 0.49 4.72
C ALA A 240 -14.82 -0.83 5.24
N TYR A 241 -14.03 -1.68 5.87
CA TYR A 241 -14.51 -2.91 6.50
C TYR A 241 -15.56 -2.61 7.57
N LYS A 242 -15.32 -1.64 8.44
CA LYS A 242 -16.26 -1.21 9.47
C LYS A 242 -17.57 -0.68 8.86
N SER A 243 -17.52 0.04 7.74
CA SER A 243 -18.70 0.61 7.08
C SER A 243 -19.64 -0.46 6.50
N ILE A 244 -19.13 -1.64 6.18
CA ILE A 244 -19.90 -2.79 5.68
C ILE A 244 -20.23 -3.80 6.78
N GLY A 245 -19.95 -3.45 8.06
CA GLY A 245 -20.26 -4.31 9.21
C GLY A 245 -19.35 -5.54 9.34
N VAL A 246 -18.22 -5.55 8.66
CA VAL A 246 -17.20 -6.62 8.74
C VAL A 246 -16.09 -6.15 9.66
N GLU A 247 -15.73 -6.94 10.65
CA GLU A 247 -14.56 -6.68 11.46
C GLU A 247 -13.31 -6.84 10.59
N PHE A 248 -12.43 -5.85 10.63
CA PHE A 248 -11.11 -6.00 10.02
C PHE A 248 -10.42 -7.15 10.75
N PRO A 249 -9.85 -8.14 10.06
CA PRO A 249 -9.18 -9.25 10.71
C PRO A 249 -8.03 -8.69 11.56
N GLU A 250 -8.32 -8.48 12.83
CA GLU A 250 -7.31 -8.33 13.85
C GLU A 250 -6.78 -9.74 14.10
N ASP A 251 -5.47 -9.90 13.98
CA ASP A 251 -4.82 -11.19 14.07
C ASP A 251 -5.26 -12.01 15.28
N THR A 252 -6.21 -12.87 15.06
CA THR A 252 -6.26 -14.13 15.83
C THR A 252 -5.28 -15.07 15.13
N PRO A 253 -4.33 -15.68 15.83
CA PRO A 253 -3.55 -16.74 15.26
C PRO A 253 -4.56 -17.80 14.79
N SER A 254 -4.82 -17.84 13.48
CA SER A 254 -5.71 -18.86 12.93
C SER A 254 -5.06 -20.20 13.23
N ASP A 255 -5.90 -21.19 13.58
CA ASP A 255 -5.57 -22.62 13.66
C ASP A 255 -5.07 -23.20 12.31
N GLY A 256 -4.47 -22.38 11.50
CA GLY A 256 -3.85 -22.69 10.22
C GLY A 256 -2.57 -23.54 10.30
N ALA A 257 -2.27 -24.14 11.45
CA ALA A 257 -1.16 -25.08 11.59
C ALA A 257 -1.32 -26.32 10.67
N GLU A 258 -2.53 -26.70 10.36
CA GLU A 258 -2.83 -27.85 9.48
C GLU A 258 -2.76 -27.46 8.00
N GLU A 259 -3.30 -26.31 7.62
CA GLU A 259 -3.13 -25.74 6.27
C GLU A 259 -1.68 -25.31 5.99
N ALA A 260 -0.97 -24.79 6.99
CA ALA A 260 0.45 -24.45 6.88
C ALA A 260 1.30 -25.72 6.66
N ARG A 261 0.98 -26.84 7.35
CA ARG A 261 1.66 -28.13 7.15
C ARG A 261 1.37 -28.75 5.79
N ALA A 262 0.13 -28.69 5.33
CA ALA A 262 -0.23 -29.16 3.98
C ALA A 262 0.50 -28.39 2.90
N ARG A 263 0.58 -27.07 3.03
CA ARG A 263 1.36 -26.19 2.14
C ARG A 263 2.87 -26.41 2.21
N GLU A 264 3.39 -26.65 3.40
CA GLU A 264 4.81 -26.95 3.58
C GLU A 264 5.20 -28.23 2.83
N ALA A 265 4.35 -29.26 2.89
CA ALA A 265 4.53 -30.50 2.15
C ALA A 265 4.48 -30.28 0.62
N GLU A 266 3.61 -29.42 0.16
CA GLU A 266 3.42 -29.11 -1.27
C GLU A 266 4.60 -28.24 -1.82
N LEU A 267 5.07 -27.26 -1.05
CA LEU A 267 6.27 -26.50 -1.36
C LEU A 267 7.55 -27.33 -1.33
N GLU A 268 7.63 -28.33 -0.43
CA GLU A 268 8.72 -29.30 -0.42
C GLU A 268 8.71 -30.18 -1.68
N ALA A 269 7.55 -30.60 -2.14
CA ALA A 269 7.42 -31.36 -3.39
C ALA A 269 7.85 -30.54 -4.62
N ILE A 270 7.44 -29.27 -4.71
CA ILE A 270 7.87 -28.35 -5.78
C ILE A 270 9.39 -28.13 -5.75
N LYS A 271 9.97 -28.03 -4.56
CA LYS A 271 11.42 -27.89 -4.39
C LYS A 271 12.19 -29.10 -4.91
N ILE A 272 11.68 -30.29 -4.62
CA ILE A 272 12.27 -31.56 -5.09
C ILE A 272 12.19 -31.64 -6.62
N ASP A 273 11.09 -31.19 -7.21
CA ASP A 273 10.93 -31.22 -8.67
C ASP A 273 11.77 -30.15 -9.39
N LEU A 274 11.96 -28.97 -8.78
CA LEU A 274 12.90 -27.97 -9.27
C LEU A 274 14.37 -28.44 -9.20
N LEU A 275 14.73 -29.14 -8.14
CA LEU A 275 16.08 -29.74 -8.01
C LEU A 275 16.31 -30.86 -9.03
N LYS A 276 15.29 -31.69 -9.30
CA LYS A 276 15.36 -32.72 -10.35
C LYS A 276 15.51 -32.11 -11.74
N LEU A 277 14.73 -31.07 -12.06
CA LEU A 277 14.87 -30.34 -13.33
C LEU A 277 16.26 -29.70 -13.51
N GLN A 278 16.91 -29.29 -12.44
CA GLN A 278 18.28 -28.78 -12.51
C GLN A 278 19.31 -29.90 -12.74
N MET A 279 19.09 -31.07 -12.16
CA MET A 279 20.00 -32.24 -12.35
C MET A 279 19.85 -32.89 -13.74
N ASP A 280 18.68 -32.78 -14.38
CA ASP A 280 18.43 -33.28 -15.73
C ASP A 280 18.95 -32.33 -16.84
N MET A 281 19.45 -31.14 -16.48
CA MET A 281 20.01 -30.15 -17.40
C MET A 281 21.56 -30.06 -17.37
N GLU A 282 22.22 -30.85 -16.55
CA GLU A 282 23.68 -31.07 -16.55
C GLU A 282 24.04 -32.40 -17.28
#